data_ed06ddd1ab94e080c9d0db5e0b7c5cf6
#
_entry.id   ed06ddd1ab94e080c9d0db5e0b7c5cf6
#
_cell.length_a   1.000
_cell.length_b   1.000
_cell.length_c   1.000
_cell.angle_alpha   90.00
_cell.angle_beta   90.00
_cell.angle_gamma   90.00
#
_symmetry.space_group_name_H-M   'P 1'
#
loop_
_entity.id
_entity.type
_entity.pdbx_description
1 polymer ?
#
loop_
_entity_poly.entity_id
_entity_poly.type
_entity_poly.pdbx_seq_one_letter_code
_entity_poly.pdbx_strand_id
1 'polypeptide(L)'
;MSILSVILFSAILHASWNAFIKNKGNGFAKMVILATIIALFMLPLLFYVGLPSSTAAIYLFFGVIAHTMYMHSLTRAYAIEDFSVAYPFARGLAPLLTILILIFILNKTISLNEIIAIGIIISGIFVLFIGKSFSLDYKNVLALLYFPVSITFYTLVDSYAVKTVESSMQYIVWLFFLMPIPILLYSISNQRNLLITTFTENKFPLIIAAIGSVTSYSLVLWAYTQAPIHYVASIRESSIIFASLIGLLFFKEQGLKRRLAAAIILFIGVFLLEYVS
;
A
#
# COMPACT_ATOMS: atom_id res chain seq x y z
N MET A 1 24.93 -0.71 -2.13
CA MET A 1 23.83 -0.11 -2.91
C MET A 1 23.50 1.24 -2.30
N SER A 2 23.18 2.26 -3.10
CA SER A 2 22.71 3.54 -2.55
C SER A 2 21.29 3.38 -1.97
N ILE A 3 20.93 4.19 -0.98
CA ILE A 3 19.57 4.19 -0.39
C ILE A 3 18.53 4.39 -1.50
N LEU A 4 18.81 5.27 -2.45
CA LEU A 4 17.95 5.51 -3.62
C LEU A 4 17.67 4.22 -4.40
N SER A 5 18.69 3.43 -4.74
CA SER A 5 18.49 2.19 -5.49
C SER A 5 17.70 1.14 -4.72
N VAL A 6 17.86 1.08 -3.40
CA VAL A 6 17.08 0.19 -2.52
C VAL A 6 15.59 0.59 -2.53
N ILE A 7 15.28 1.87 -2.40
CA ILE A 7 13.89 2.36 -2.40
C ILE A 7 13.23 2.16 -3.78
N LEU A 8 13.94 2.45 -4.88
CA LEU A 8 13.42 2.21 -6.23
C LEU A 8 13.16 0.72 -6.49
N PHE A 9 14.04 -0.15 -6.05
CA PHE A 9 13.82 -1.60 -6.15
C PHE A 9 12.60 -2.04 -5.33
N SER A 10 12.45 -1.52 -4.11
CA SER A 10 11.25 -1.71 -3.29
C SER A 10 9.98 -1.25 -4.01
N ALA A 11 10.02 -0.08 -4.67
CA ALA A 11 8.88 0.46 -5.42
C ALA A 11 8.46 -0.44 -6.59
N ILE A 12 9.43 -1.03 -7.32
CA ILE A 12 9.17 -2.00 -8.39
C ILE A 12 8.53 -3.27 -7.80
N LEU A 13 9.10 -3.84 -6.75
CA LEU A 13 8.54 -5.02 -6.09
C LEU A 13 7.11 -4.76 -5.61
N HIS A 14 6.87 -3.56 -5.03
CA HIS A 14 5.56 -3.17 -4.54
C HIS A 14 4.51 -3.09 -5.66
N ALA A 15 4.84 -2.47 -6.79
CA ALA A 15 3.95 -2.43 -7.95
C ALA A 15 3.71 -3.83 -8.53
N SER A 16 4.73 -4.68 -8.55
CA SER A 16 4.67 -6.02 -9.14
C SER A 16 3.75 -6.98 -8.38
N TRP A 17 3.88 -7.08 -7.04
CA TRP A 17 3.00 -7.96 -6.28
C TRP A 17 1.55 -7.46 -6.26
N ASN A 18 1.34 -6.12 -6.27
CA ASN A 18 0.01 -5.55 -6.41
C ASN A 18 -0.64 -5.90 -7.76
N ALA A 19 0.13 -5.85 -8.84
CA ALA A 19 -0.32 -6.28 -10.15
C ALA A 19 -0.71 -7.77 -10.16
N PHE A 20 0.04 -8.63 -9.45
CA PHE A 20 -0.32 -10.03 -9.31
C PHE A 20 -1.70 -10.22 -8.62
N ILE A 21 -2.01 -9.44 -7.58
CA ILE A 21 -3.32 -9.47 -6.93
C ILE A 21 -4.44 -9.06 -7.91
N LYS A 22 -4.19 -8.03 -8.73
CA LYS A 22 -5.14 -7.56 -9.76
C LYS A 22 -5.36 -8.56 -10.89
N ASN A 23 -4.37 -9.39 -11.23
CA ASN A 23 -4.42 -10.33 -12.33
C ASN A 23 -5.59 -11.32 -12.20
N LYS A 24 -5.88 -12.09 -13.27
CA LYS A 24 -6.99 -13.05 -13.37
C LYS A 24 -7.22 -13.87 -12.09
N GLY A 25 -8.49 -14.13 -11.77
CA GLY A 25 -8.93 -14.88 -10.60
C GLY A 25 -9.36 -13.99 -9.42
N ASN A 26 -9.59 -14.59 -8.27
CA ASN A 26 -10.11 -13.88 -7.11
C ASN A 26 -8.98 -13.16 -6.34
N GLY A 27 -8.91 -11.82 -6.49
CA GLY A 27 -7.89 -10.98 -5.84
C GLY A 27 -7.95 -11.03 -4.32
N PHE A 28 -9.15 -11.16 -3.74
CA PHE A 28 -9.31 -11.26 -2.29
C PHE A 28 -8.71 -12.59 -1.76
N ALA A 29 -9.03 -13.73 -2.38
CA ALA A 29 -8.45 -15.01 -1.99
C ALA A 29 -6.92 -15.02 -2.14
N LYS A 30 -6.39 -14.45 -3.23
CA LYS A 30 -4.94 -14.28 -3.41
C LYS A 30 -4.31 -13.46 -2.30
N MET A 31 -4.93 -12.34 -1.92
CA MET A 31 -4.43 -11.47 -0.84
C MET A 31 -4.39 -12.21 0.50
N VAL A 32 -5.46 -12.94 0.85
CA VAL A 32 -5.52 -13.74 2.08
C VAL A 32 -4.41 -14.78 2.11
N ILE A 33 -4.24 -15.53 1.01
CA ILE A 33 -3.21 -16.58 0.92
C ILE A 33 -1.81 -15.98 0.95
N LEU A 34 -1.57 -14.90 0.20
CA LEU A 34 -0.28 -14.19 0.19
C LEU A 34 0.10 -13.74 1.61
N ALA A 35 -0.82 -13.09 2.32
CA ALA A 35 -0.59 -12.62 3.68
C ALA A 35 -0.37 -13.80 4.65
N THR A 36 -1.09 -14.92 4.46
CA THR A 36 -0.89 -16.15 5.25
C THR A 36 0.50 -16.76 5.01
N ILE A 37 0.98 -16.81 3.76
CA ILE A 37 2.33 -17.27 3.43
C ILE A 37 3.37 -16.39 4.13
N ILE A 38 3.19 -15.07 4.13
CA ILE A 38 4.08 -14.15 4.85
C ILE A 38 4.09 -14.47 6.35
N ALA A 39 2.92 -14.67 6.97
CA ALA A 39 2.83 -15.03 8.39
C ALA A 39 3.58 -16.33 8.71
N LEU A 40 3.48 -17.34 7.84
CA LEU A 40 4.24 -18.60 8.00
C LEU A 40 5.76 -18.37 7.91
N PHE A 41 6.23 -17.45 7.06
CA PHE A 41 7.64 -17.07 7.00
C PHE A 41 8.10 -16.32 8.26
N MET A 42 7.20 -15.56 8.90
CA MET A 42 7.51 -14.83 10.14
C MET A 42 7.52 -15.76 11.36
N LEU A 43 6.84 -16.89 11.33
CA LEU A 43 6.68 -17.79 12.48
C LEU A 43 8.02 -18.19 13.16
N PRO A 44 9.06 -18.65 12.44
CA PRO A 44 10.35 -18.95 13.07
C PRO A 44 11.03 -17.69 13.64
N LEU A 45 10.81 -16.52 13.06
CA LEU A 45 11.43 -15.26 13.51
C LEU A 45 10.82 -14.77 14.83
N LEU A 46 9.59 -15.15 15.17
CA LEU A 46 8.98 -14.82 16.46
C LEU A 46 9.80 -15.34 17.64
N PHE A 47 10.38 -16.55 17.52
CA PHE A 47 11.25 -17.12 18.55
C PHE A 47 12.56 -16.35 18.73
N TYR A 48 13.02 -15.70 17.65
CA TYR A 48 14.23 -14.89 17.67
C TYR A 48 14.00 -13.50 18.26
N VAL A 49 12.88 -12.83 17.88
CA VAL A 49 12.62 -11.45 18.30
C VAL A 49 11.96 -11.35 19.69
N GLY A 50 11.45 -12.46 20.25
CA GLY A 50 10.79 -12.48 21.56
C GLY A 50 9.41 -11.81 21.56
N LEU A 51 8.81 -11.69 22.76
CA LEU A 51 7.50 -11.09 22.95
C LEU A 51 7.56 -9.56 22.83
N PRO A 52 6.52 -8.91 22.26
CA PRO A 52 6.48 -7.46 22.14
C PRO A 52 6.26 -6.80 23.51
N SER A 53 6.82 -5.61 23.69
CA SER A 53 6.56 -4.77 24.85
C SER A 53 5.10 -4.31 24.87
N SER A 54 4.61 -3.83 26.02
CA SER A 54 3.25 -3.30 26.14
C SER A 54 2.96 -2.18 25.15
N THR A 55 3.92 -1.30 24.93
CA THR A 55 3.84 -0.21 23.93
C THR A 55 3.70 -0.79 22.51
N ALA A 56 4.56 -1.76 22.17
CA ALA A 56 4.50 -2.41 20.86
C ALA A 56 3.16 -3.16 20.66
N ALA A 57 2.60 -3.78 21.70
CA ALA A 57 1.30 -4.48 21.63
C ALA A 57 0.16 -3.53 21.27
N ILE A 58 0.15 -2.29 21.79
CA ILE A 58 -0.87 -1.28 21.44
C ILE A 58 -0.79 -0.93 19.95
N TYR A 59 0.43 -0.63 19.45
CA TYR A 59 0.62 -0.34 18.03
C TYR A 59 0.29 -1.54 17.14
N LEU A 60 0.62 -2.77 17.57
CA LEU A 60 0.27 -3.99 16.85
C LEU A 60 -1.24 -4.17 16.75
N PHE A 61 -2.00 -3.88 17.81
CA PHE A 61 -3.45 -3.94 17.76
C PHE A 61 -4.03 -3.02 16.68
N PHE A 62 -3.65 -1.73 16.68
CA PHE A 62 -4.09 -0.79 15.65
C PHE A 62 -3.52 -1.11 14.27
N GLY A 63 -2.27 -1.57 14.19
CA GLY A 63 -1.64 -2.00 12.96
C GLY A 63 -2.37 -3.17 12.29
N VAL A 64 -2.75 -4.20 13.07
CA VAL A 64 -3.53 -5.34 12.56
C VAL A 64 -4.87 -4.88 11.98
N ILE A 65 -5.57 -3.98 12.67
CA ILE A 65 -6.84 -3.41 12.17
C ILE A 65 -6.58 -2.66 10.85
N ALA A 66 -5.60 -1.76 10.83
CA ALA A 66 -5.28 -0.92 9.68
C ALA A 66 -4.88 -1.75 8.45
N HIS A 67 -4.03 -2.77 8.64
CA HIS A 67 -3.61 -3.66 7.55
C HIS A 67 -4.72 -4.60 7.08
N THR A 68 -5.60 -5.04 7.97
CA THR A 68 -6.81 -5.81 7.59
C THR A 68 -7.73 -4.94 6.70
N MET A 69 -7.95 -3.68 7.11
CA MET A 69 -8.70 -2.70 6.30
C MET A 69 -8.03 -2.49 4.94
N TYR A 70 -6.70 -2.34 4.91
CA TYR A 70 -5.92 -2.18 3.68
C TYR A 70 -6.08 -3.38 2.74
N MET A 71 -5.91 -4.61 3.22
CA MET A 71 -6.05 -5.82 2.40
C MET A 71 -7.45 -5.94 1.79
N HIS A 72 -8.48 -5.62 2.55
CA HIS A 72 -9.86 -5.64 2.08
C HIS A 72 -10.12 -4.52 1.06
N SER A 73 -9.74 -3.27 1.37
CA SER A 73 -9.97 -2.10 0.52
C SER A 73 -9.26 -2.20 -0.82
N LEU A 74 -7.99 -2.65 -0.83
CA LEU A 74 -7.19 -2.87 -2.03
C LEU A 74 -7.89 -3.84 -2.99
N THR A 75 -8.31 -4.99 -2.48
CA THR A 75 -8.95 -6.01 -3.32
C THR A 75 -10.31 -5.54 -3.86
N ARG A 76 -11.05 -4.75 -3.08
CA ARG A 76 -12.30 -4.10 -3.53
C ARG A 76 -12.03 -3.07 -4.63
N ALA A 77 -11.06 -2.19 -4.44
CA ALA A 77 -10.69 -1.18 -5.44
C ALA A 77 -10.26 -1.82 -6.76
N TYR A 78 -9.45 -2.89 -6.69
CA TYR A 78 -9.01 -3.62 -7.88
C TYR A 78 -10.11 -4.44 -8.56
N ALA A 79 -11.19 -4.77 -7.86
CA ALA A 79 -12.34 -5.44 -8.47
C ALA A 79 -13.19 -4.49 -9.33
N ILE A 80 -13.23 -3.21 -8.98
CA ILE A 80 -14.10 -2.22 -9.62
C ILE A 80 -13.41 -1.31 -10.62
N GLU A 81 -12.06 -1.16 -10.53
CA GLU A 81 -11.29 -0.26 -11.38
C GLU A 81 -10.03 -0.89 -11.95
N ASP A 82 -9.57 -0.34 -13.08
CA ASP A 82 -8.30 -0.70 -13.71
C ASP A 82 -7.12 -0.45 -12.76
N PHE A 83 -6.08 -1.28 -12.86
CA PHE A 83 -4.90 -1.18 -12.02
C PHE A 83 -4.18 0.17 -12.16
N SER A 84 -4.03 0.65 -13.41
CA SER A 84 -3.43 1.96 -13.71
C SER A 84 -4.30 3.17 -13.34
N VAL A 85 -5.46 2.94 -12.71
CA VAL A 85 -6.33 3.97 -12.12
C VAL A 85 -6.38 3.82 -10.60
N ALA A 86 -6.81 2.65 -10.10
CA ALA A 86 -7.00 2.42 -8.67
C ALA A 86 -5.73 2.61 -7.86
N TYR A 87 -4.59 2.08 -8.37
CA TYR A 87 -3.32 2.18 -7.66
C TYR A 87 -2.78 3.62 -7.60
N PRO A 88 -2.63 4.37 -8.73
CA PRO A 88 -2.17 5.77 -8.68
C PRO A 88 -3.12 6.66 -7.88
N PHE A 89 -4.43 6.46 -8.00
CA PHE A 89 -5.41 7.21 -7.24
C PHE A 89 -5.19 7.05 -5.73
N ALA A 90 -5.09 5.81 -5.25
CA ALA A 90 -4.94 5.55 -3.83
C ALA A 90 -3.59 6.06 -3.28
N ARG A 91 -2.52 5.87 -4.05
CA ARG A 91 -1.17 6.31 -3.69
C ARG A 91 -0.98 7.83 -3.78
N GLY A 92 -1.70 8.51 -4.67
CA GLY A 92 -1.71 9.98 -4.73
C GLY A 92 -2.57 10.61 -3.63
N LEU A 93 -3.73 10.02 -3.33
CA LEU A 93 -4.66 10.57 -2.36
C LEU A 93 -4.23 10.31 -0.89
N ALA A 94 -3.55 9.21 -0.60
CA ALA A 94 -3.17 8.87 0.78
C ALA A 94 -2.21 9.91 1.43
N PRO A 95 -1.13 10.38 0.80
CA PRO A 95 -0.31 11.46 1.34
C PRO A 95 -1.09 12.77 1.53
N LEU A 96 -2.01 13.08 0.60
CA LEU A 96 -2.89 14.24 0.73
C LEU A 96 -3.79 14.12 1.97
N LEU A 97 -4.39 12.96 2.23
CA LEU A 97 -5.17 12.72 3.43
C LEU A 97 -4.31 12.81 4.69
N THR A 98 -3.07 12.31 4.63
CA THR A 98 -2.13 12.40 5.75
C THR A 98 -1.84 13.86 6.11
N ILE A 99 -1.50 14.71 5.14
CA ILE A 99 -1.24 16.13 5.42
C ILE A 99 -2.48 16.88 5.92
N LEU A 100 -3.67 16.56 5.40
CA LEU A 100 -4.91 17.14 5.90
C LEU A 100 -5.17 16.78 7.36
N ILE A 101 -4.91 15.54 7.77
CA ILE A 101 -4.99 15.10 9.17
C ILE A 101 -4.01 15.91 10.04
N LEU A 102 -2.77 16.10 9.58
CA LEU A 102 -1.77 16.86 10.33
C LEU A 102 -2.19 18.33 10.49
N ILE A 103 -2.78 18.94 9.46
CA ILE A 103 -3.27 20.33 9.50
C ILE A 103 -4.45 20.47 10.47
N PHE A 104 -5.49 19.64 10.30
CA PHE A 104 -6.76 19.83 11.02
C PHE A 104 -6.73 19.25 12.44
N ILE A 105 -5.94 18.21 12.71
CA ILE A 105 -5.89 17.56 14.02
C ILE A 105 -4.69 18.06 14.82
N LEU A 106 -3.52 18.23 14.20
CA LEU A 106 -2.31 18.66 14.89
C LEU A 106 -2.00 20.15 14.72
N ASN A 107 -2.93 20.92 14.09
CA ASN A 107 -2.80 22.36 13.86
C ASN A 107 -1.48 22.76 13.15
N LYS A 108 -0.99 21.88 12.26
CA LYS A 108 0.22 22.17 11.48
C LYS A 108 -0.07 23.32 10.53
N THR A 109 0.78 24.33 10.50
CA THR A 109 0.71 25.42 9.51
C THR A 109 1.10 24.88 8.13
N ILE A 110 0.36 25.31 7.11
CA ILE A 110 0.61 24.90 5.73
C ILE A 110 1.48 25.95 5.02
N SER A 111 2.54 25.54 4.36
CA SER A 111 3.42 26.38 3.56
C SER A 111 2.87 26.56 2.13
N LEU A 112 3.34 27.60 1.43
CA LEU A 112 2.98 27.83 0.02
C LEU A 112 3.39 26.64 -0.87
N ASN A 113 4.55 26.03 -0.59
CA ASN A 113 5.05 24.88 -1.35
C ASN A 113 4.15 23.64 -1.16
N GLU A 114 3.64 23.41 0.05
CA GLU A 114 2.66 22.33 0.30
C GLU A 114 1.35 22.59 -0.44
N ILE A 115 0.88 23.85 -0.50
CA ILE A 115 -0.33 24.21 -1.28
C ILE A 115 -0.12 23.90 -2.76
N ILE A 116 1.04 24.26 -3.32
CA ILE A 116 1.38 23.97 -4.73
C ILE A 116 1.40 22.45 -4.97
N ALA A 117 2.06 21.68 -4.09
CA ALA A 117 2.13 20.22 -4.19
C ALA A 117 0.74 19.59 -4.16
N ILE A 118 -0.14 20.03 -3.26
CA ILE A 118 -1.54 19.59 -3.17
C ILE A 118 -2.28 19.90 -4.49
N GLY A 119 -2.11 21.10 -5.05
CA GLY A 119 -2.71 21.47 -6.34
C GLY A 119 -2.28 20.56 -7.49
N ILE A 120 -0.99 20.18 -7.52
CA ILE A 120 -0.46 19.23 -8.51
C ILE A 120 -1.07 17.83 -8.31
N ILE A 121 -1.19 17.32 -7.07
CA ILE A 121 -1.82 16.02 -6.79
C ILE A 121 -3.27 16.03 -7.26
N ILE A 122 -4.04 17.06 -6.92
CA ILE A 122 -5.45 17.21 -7.33
C ILE A 122 -5.56 17.22 -8.86
N SER A 123 -4.68 17.94 -9.56
CA SER A 123 -4.67 17.96 -11.03
C SER A 123 -4.37 16.59 -11.64
N GLY A 124 -3.44 15.84 -11.06
CA GLY A 124 -3.12 14.47 -11.47
C GLY A 124 -4.30 13.51 -11.29
N ILE A 125 -5.00 13.60 -10.15
CA ILE A 125 -6.23 12.83 -9.90
C ILE A 125 -7.29 13.21 -10.94
N PHE A 126 -7.48 14.49 -11.22
CA PHE A 126 -8.44 14.94 -12.22
C PHE A 126 -8.12 14.40 -13.61
N VAL A 127 -6.86 14.48 -14.07
CA VAL A 127 -6.40 13.93 -15.35
C VAL A 127 -6.63 12.42 -15.43
N LEU A 128 -6.48 11.69 -14.34
CA LEU A 128 -6.71 10.24 -14.28
C LEU A 128 -8.15 9.88 -14.67
N PHE A 129 -9.11 10.72 -14.31
CA PHE A 129 -10.54 10.48 -14.51
C PHE A 129 -11.14 11.18 -15.73
N ILE A 130 -10.41 12.00 -16.49
CA ILE A 130 -10.92 12.63 -17.73
C ILE A 130 -11.45 11.57 -18.70
N GLY A 131 -12.64 11.78 -19.24
CA GLY A 131 -13.26 10.94 -20.26
C GLY A 131 -13.68 9.55 -19.78
N LYS A 132 -13.69 9.28 -18.49
CA LYS A 132 -14.41 8.16 -17.91
C LYS A 132 -15.88 8.57 -17.73
N SER A 133 -16.78 7.79 -18.30
CA SER A 133 -18.19 7.84 -17.90
C SER A 133 -18.26 7.29 -16.48
N PHE A 134 -18.24 8.15 -15.49
CA PHE A 134 -18.56 7.77 -14.14
C PHE A 134 -20.06 7.45 -14.08
N SER A 135 -20.42 6.18 -14.11
CA SER A 135 -21.61 5.81 -13.37
C SER A 135 -21.24 6.01 -11.90
N LEU A 136 -21.65 7.16 -11.33
CA LEU A 136 -21.47 7.49 -9.93
C LEU A 136 -22.35 6.55 -9.10
N ASP A 137 -22.07 5.24 -9.16
CA ASP A 137 -22.59 4.36 -8.14
C ASP A 137 -21.84 4.73 -6.85
N TYR A 138 -22.58 5.31 -5.92
CA TYR A 138 -22.10 5.69 -4.60
C TYR A 138 -21.25 4.59 -3.92
N LYS A 139 -21.63 3.32 -4.10
CA LYS A 139 -20.91 2.17 -3.56
C LYS A 139 -19.50 2.03 -4.14
N ASN A 140 -19.33 2.29 -5.43
CA ASN A 140 -18.03 2.23 -6.10
C ASN A 140 -17.13 3.39 -5.66
N VAL A 141 -17.70 4.59 -5.53
CA VAL A 141 -16.97 5.75 -5.02
C VAL A 141 -16.47 5.51 -3.61
N LEU A 142 -17.32 5.00 -2.71
CA LEU A 142 -16.91 4.66 -1.34
C LEU A 142 -15.84 3.57 -1.31
N ALA A 143 -15.95 2.55 -2.15
CA ALA A 143 -14.95 1.48 -2.23
C ALA A 143 -13.58 2.00 -2.73
N LEU A 144 -13.57 2.94 -3.67
CA LEU A 144 -12.33 3.60 -4.12
C LEU A 144 -11.73 4.49 -3.05
N LEU A 145 -12.53 5.27 -2.34
CA LEU A 145 -12.06 6.15 -1.25
C LEU A 145 -11.58 5.37 -0.02
N TYR A 146 -12.15 4.20 0.24
CA TYR A 146 -11.73 3.34 1.34
C TYR A 146 -10.27 2.90 1.22
N PHE A 147 -9.76 2.75 -0.01
CA PHE A 147 -8.39 2.31 -0.25
C PHE A 147 -7.34 3.35 0.22
N PRO A 148 -7.34 4.62 -0.22
CA PRO A 148 -6.40 5.61 0.30
C PRO A 148 -6.57 5.90 1.79
N VAL A 149 -7.81 5.86 2.34
CA VAL A 149 -8.06 6.01 3.77
C VAL A 149 -7.36 4.91 4.56
N SER A 150 -7.44 3.66 4.11
CA SER A 150 -6.75 2.55 4.78
C SER A 150 -5.23 2.66 4.69
N ILE A 151 -4.68 3.17 3.55
CA ILE A 151 -3.25 3.47 3.41
C ILE A 151 -2.82 4.54 4.41
N THR A 152 -3.56 5.63 4.50
CA THR A 152 -3.29 6.71 5.47
C THR A 152 -3.28 6.18 6.90
N PHE A 153 -4.25 5.35 7.26
CA PHE A 153 -4.36 4.80 8.60
C PHE A 153 -3.17 3.90 8.96
N TYR A 154 -2.82 2.90 8.13
CA TYR A 154 -1.66 2.07 8.46
C TYR A 154 -0.34 2.87 8.42
N THR A 155 -0.22 3.83 7.51
CA THR A 155 0.99 4.67 7.42
C THR A 155 1.21 5.47 8.71
N LEU A 156 0.16 6.09 9.25
CA LEU A 156 0.24 6.79 10.52
C LEU A 156 0.61 5.85 11.67
N VAL A 157 -0.11 4.73 11.82
CA VAL A 157 0.14 3.76 12.90
C VAL A 157 1.58 3.24 12.83
N ASP A 158 2.03 2.74 11.66
CA ASP A 158 3.35 2.12 11.53
C ASP A 158 4.49 3.13 11.66
N SER A 159 4.31 4.36 11.15
CA SER A 159 5.34 5.40 11.26
C SER A 159 5.57 5.84 12.71
N TYR A 160 4.53 5.88 13.52
CA TYR A 160 4.66 6.14 14.96
C TYR A 160 5.19 4.91 15.69
N ALA A 161 4.73 3.71 15.34
CA ALA A 161 5.18 2.47 15.96
C ALA A 161 6.70 2.31 15.85
N VAL A 162 7.27 2.36 14.65
CA VAL A 162 8.71 2.12 14.42
C VAL A 162 9.64 3.15 15.09
N LYS A 163 9.11 4.33 15.45
CA LYS A 163 9.84 5.37 16.19
C LYS A 163 9.75 5.21 17.71
N THR A 164 8.70 4.54 18.19
CA THR A 164 8.36 4.49 19.62
C THR A 164 8.74 3.16 20.26
N VAL A 165 8.74 2.07 19.47
CA VAL A 165 9.07 0.75 19.98
C VAL A 165 10.58 0.57 20.12
N GLU A 166 11.01 -0.23 21.09
CA GLU A 166 12.42 -0.52 21.34
C GLU A 166 13.10 -1.26 20.17
N SER A 167 12.36 -2.08 19.44
CA SER A 167 12.84 -2.86 18.29
C SER A 167 11.86 -2.81 17.13
N SER A 168 12.23 -2.06 16.07
CA SER A 168 11.48 -2.03 14.83
C SER A 168 11.36 -3.40 14.18
N MET A 169 12.42 -4.23 14.27
CA MET A 169 12.41 -5.60 13.75
C MET A 169 11.35 -6.46 14.46
N GLN A 170 11.25 -6.37 15.77
CA GLN A 170 10.24 -7.06 16.57
C GLN A 170 8.83 -6.65 16.14
N TYR A 171 8.58 -5.33 16.01
CA TYR A 171 7.29 -4.82 15.55
C TYR A 171 6.91 -5.37 14.17
N ILE A 172 7.84 -5.35 13.20
CA ILE A 172 7.63 -5.82 11.83
C ILE A 172 7.26 -7.30 11.81
N VAL A 173 8.04 -8.13 12.50
CA VAL A 173 7.83 -9.59 12.53
C VAL A 173 6.46 -9.93 13.14
N TRP A 174 6.11 -9.30 14.26
CA TRP A 174 4.81 -9.49 14.90
C TRP A 174 3.66 -8.95 14.06
N LEU A 175 3.82 -7.78 13.42
CA LEU A 175 2.80 -7.21 12.55
C LEU A 175 2.49 -8.14 11.37
N PHE A 176 3.50 -8.58 10.64
CA PHE A 176 3.32 -9.48 9.50
C PHE A 176 2.77 -10.86 9.89
N PHE A 177 3.05 -11.31 11.10
CA PHE A 177 2.46 -12.54 11.63
C PHE A 177 0.98 -12.38 11.99
N LEU A 178 0.62 -11.28 12.66
CA LEU A 178 -0.73 -11.06 13.19
C LEU A 178 -1.73 -10.52 12.16
N MET A 179 -1.29 -9.66 11.22
CA MET A 179 -2.20 -8.93 10.32
C MET A 179 -3.09 -9.83 9.43
N PRO A 180 -2.68 -11.05 8.97
CA PRO A 180 -3.57 -11.89 8.18
C PRO A 180 -4.60 -12.65 9.02
N ILE A 181 -4.44 -12.74 10.33
CA ILE A 181 -5.28 -13.60 11.19
C ILE A 181 -6.77 -13.25 11.06
N PRO A 182 -7.21 -11.98 11.19
CA PRO A 182 -8.63 -11.66 11.11
C PRO A 182 -9.26 -12.02 9.76
N ILE A 183 -8.57 -11.69 8.66
CA ILE A 183 -9.07 -11.93 7.30
C ILE A 183 -9.01 -13.42 6.94
N LEU A 184 -8.02 -14.15 7.46
CA LEU A 184 -7.89 -15.60 7.28
C LEU A 184 -9.00 -16.36 8.01
N LEU A 185 -9.28 -16.04 9.27
CA LEU A 185 -10.37 -16.64 10.05
C LEU A 185 -11.72 -16.43 9.37
N TYR A 186 -12.00 -15.20 8.94
CA TYR A 186 -13.19 -14.89 8.16
C TYR A 186 -13.28 -15.74 6.89
N SER A 187 -12.18 -15.86 6.15
CA SER A 187 -12.15 -16.55 4.86
C SER A 187 -12.24 -18.07 4.99
N ILE A 188 -11.66 -18.67 6.02
CA ILE A 188 -11.79 -20.12 6.29
C ILE A 188 -13.25 -20.46 6.59
N SER A 189 -13.93 -19.63 7.36
CA SER A 189 -15.33 -19.86 7.73
C SER A 189 -16.29 -19.74 6.55
N ASN A 190 -16.00 -18.82 5.59
CA ASN A 190 -16.96 -18.45 4.56
C ASN A 190 -16.55 -18.88 3.14
N GLN A 191 -15.25 -19.04 2.86
CA GLN A 191 -14.72 -19.22 1.49
C GLN A 191 -13.60 -20.26 1.38
N ARG A 192 -13.59 -21.28 2.25
CA ARG A 192 -12.53 -22.28 2.33
C ARG A 192 -12.18 -22.92 0.99
N ASN A 193 -13.17 -23.35 0.22
CA ASN A 193 -12.94 -24.00 -1.08
C ASN A 193 -12.28 -23.04 -2.07
N LEU A 194 -12.66 -21.75 -2.06
CA LEU A 194 -12.05 -20.73 -2.89
C LEU A 194 -10.56 -20.52 -2.54
N LEU A 195 -10.20 -20.54 -1.25
CA LEU A 195 -8.81 -20.46 -0.83
C LEU A 195 -8.00 -21.66 -1.33
N ILE A 196 -8.53 -22.87 -1.19
CA ILE A 196 -7.85 -24.12 -1.62
C ILE A 196 -7.64 -24.09 -3.13
N THR A 197 -8.66 -23.82 -3.93
CA THR A 197 -8.55 -23.76 -5.40
C THR A 197 -7.58 -22.67 -5.84
N THR A 198 -7.69 -21.46 -5.28
CA THR A 198 -6.79 -20.33 -5.59
C THR A 198 -5.33 -20.68 -5.25
N PHE A 199 -5.08 -21.33 -4.13
CA PHE A 199 -3.73 -21.77 -3.76
C PHE A 199 -3.19 -22.82 -4.71
N THR A 200 -3.98 -23.86 -5.01
CA THR A 200 -3.53 -24.98 -5.88
C THR A 200 -3.20 -24.51 -7.30
N GLU A 201 -3.97 -23.55 -7.82
CA GLU A 201 -3.76 -22.99 -9.16
C GLU A 201 -2.59 -22.00 -9.24
N ASN A 202 -2.24 -21.34 -8.12
CA ASN A 202 -1.30 -20.23 -8.13
C ASN A 202 -0.14 -20.36 -7.13
N LYS A 203 0.25 -21.57 -6.73
CA LYS A 203 1.26 -21.84 -5.68
C LYS A 203 2.53 -20.99 -5.83
N PHE A 204 3.23 -21.17 -6.95
CA PHE A 204 4.52 -20.50 -7.17
C PHE A 204 4.37 -18.98 -7.32
N PRO A 205 3.44 -18.45 -8.13
CA PRO A 205 3.21 -17.01 -8.19
C PRO A 205 2.86 -16.38 -6.83
N LEU A 206 2.08 -17.06 -5.98
CA LEU A 206 1.73 -16.59 -4.64
C LEU A 206 2.97 -16.51 -3.72
N ILE A 207 3.84 -17.52 -3.75
CA ILE A 207 5.08 -17.52 -2.96
C ILE A 207 6.00 -16.38 -3.42
N ILE A 208 6.19 -16.21 -4.74
CA ILE A 208 7.02 -15.12 -5.29
C ILE A 208 6.43 -13.76 -4.92
N ALA A 209 5.12 -13.58 -5.03
CA ALA A 209 4.46 -12.33 -4.65
C ALA A 209 4.55 -12.07 -3.13
N ALA A 210 4.48 -13.10 -2.28
CA ALA A 210 4.66 -12.99 -0.84
C ALA A 210 6.08 -12.55 -0.49
N ILE A 211 7.10 -13.17 -1.09
CA ILE A 211 8.51 -12.76 -0.92
C ILE A 211 8.69 -11.32 -1.41
N GLY A 212 8.17 -10.97 -2.58
CA GLY A 212 8.23 -9.61 -3.12
C GLY A 212 7.55 -8.58 -2.21
N SER A 213 6.41 -8.92 -1.64
CA SER A 213 5.66 -8.05 -0.73
C SER A 213 6.41 -7.78 0.57
N VAL A 214 6.85 -8.83 1.27
CA VAL A 214 7.58 -8.68 2.53
C VAL A 214 8.93 -8.01 2.32
N THR A 215 9.66 -8.36 1.26
CA THR A 215 10.94 -7.72 0.92
C THR A 215 10.75 -6.24 0.63
N SER A 216 9.75 -5.89 -0.21
CA SER A 216 9.45 -4.49 -0.52
C SER A 216 9.21 -3.67 0.75
N TYR A 217 8.36 -4.13 1.65
CA TYR A 217 8.03 -3.37 2.86
C TYR A 217 9.20 -3.32 3.85
N SER A 218 9.91 -4.42 4.04
CA SER A 218 11.09 -4.48 4.92
C SER A 218 12.21 -3.53 4.46
N LEU A 219 12.43 -3.42 3.15
CA LEU A 219 13.39 -2.47 2.59
C LEU A 219 13.02 -1.00 2.86
N VAL A 220 11.72 -0.67 2.81
CA VAL A 220 11.24 0.69 3.15
C VAL A 220 11.44 0.97 4.64
N LEU A 221 11.07 0.04 5.51
CA LEU A 221 11.24 0.21 6.95
C LEU A 221 12.71 0.32 7.34
N TRP A 222 13.58 -0.47 6.70
CA TRP A 222 15.03 -0.31 6.84
C TRP A 222 15.49 1.06 6.33
N ALA A 223 15.01 1.52 5.18
CA ALA A 223 15.40 2.82 4.64
C ALA A 223 15.01 3.98 5.58
N TYR A 224 13.88 3.88 6.30
CA TYR A 224 13.50 4.86 7.33
C TYR A 224 14.47 4.95 8.49
N THR A 225 15.29 3.93 8.77
CA THR A 225 16.35 3.99 9.76
C THR A 225 17.61 4.66 9.23
N GLN A 226 17.78 4.79 7.91
CA GLN A 226 18.97 5.29 7.24
C GLN A 226 18.82 6.71 6.67
N ALA A 227 17.60 7.17 6.46
CA ALA A 227 17.31 8.45 5.82
C ALA A 227 16.04 9.10 6.40
N PRO A 228 15.84 10.41 6.21
CA PRO A 228 14.63 11.10 6.62
C PRO A 228 13.38 10.46 6.01
N ILE A 229 12.30 10.40 6.78
CA ILE A 229 11.05 9.72 6.39
C ILE A 229 10.49 10.29 5.09
N HIS A 230 10.46 11.63 4.98
CA HIS A 230 9.97 12.33 3.78
C HIS A 230 10.76 11.94 2.52
N TYR A 231 12.09 11.81 2.61
CA TYR A 231 12.92 11.40 1.47
C TYR A 231 12.59 9.98 1.01
N VAL A 232 12.49 9.03 1.94
CA VAL A 232 12.16 7.63 1.63
C VAL A 232 10.75 7.52 1.07
N ALA A 233 9.78 8.20 1.68
CA ALA A 233 8.39 8.20 1.26
C ALA A 233 8.24 8.80 -0.15
N SER A 234 8.86 9.95 -0.44
CA SER A 234 8.82 10.59 -1.77
C SER A 234 9.31 9.66 -2.87
N ILE A 235 10.47 9.01 -2.67
CA ILE A 235 11.03 8.11 -3.69
C ILE A 235 10.16 6.86 -3.84
N ARG A 236 9.58 6.34 -2.76
CA ARG A 236 8.68 5.20 -2.79
C ARG A 236 7.46 5.43 -3.68
N GLU A 237 7.00 6.68 -3.82
CA GLU A 237 5.87 7.01 -4.69
C GLU A 237 6.19 6.84 -6.19
N SER A 238 7.45 6.62 -6.58
CA SER A 238 7.79 6.16 -7.93
C SER A 238 7.08 4.86 -8.32
N SER A 239 6.60 4.08 -7.33
CA SER A 239 5.72 2.92 -7.54
C SER A 239 4.46 3.24 -8.35
N ILE A 240 3.97 4.48 -8.32
CA ILE A 240 2.83 4.96 -9.13
C ILE A 240 3.14 4.82 -10.63
N ILE A 241 4.34 5.21 -11.03
CA ILE A 241 4.79 5.12 -12.44
C ILE A 241 4.92 3.66 -12.85
N PHE A 242 5.57 2.82 -12.02
CA PHE A 242 5.73 1.39 -12.30
C PHE A 242 4.38 0.67 -12.38
N ALA A 243 3.45 0.96 -11.47
CA ALA A 243 2.11 0.37 -11.50
C ALA A 243 1.34 0.78 -12.77
N SER A 244 1.43 2.05 -13.18
CA SER A 244 0.80 2.52 -14.40
C SER A 244 1.38 1.84 -15.64
N LEU A 245 2.70 1.69 -15.72
CA LEU A 245 3.35 0.96 -16.80
C LEU A 245 2.93 -0.51 -16.85
N ILE A 246 2.85 -1.19 -15.70
CA ILE A 246 2.37 -2.57 -15.61
C ILE A 246 0.92 -2.67 -16.11
N GLY A 247 0.03 -1.78 -15.65
CA GLY A 247 -1.38 -1.75 -16.07
C GLY A 247 -1.53 -1.61 -17.59
N LEU A 248 -0.73 -0.75 -18.17
CA LEU A 248 -0.76 -0.47 -19.61
C LEU A 248 -0.14 -1.57 -20.47
N LEU A 249 1.04 -2.09 -20.05
CA LEU A 249 1.81 -3.03 -20.86
C LEU A 249 1.33 -4.49 -20.67
N PHE A 250 1.06 -4.91 -19.44
CA PHE A 250 0.69 -6.29 -19.13
C PHE A 250 -0.83 -6.52 -19.16
N PHE A 251 -1.63 -5.59 -18.65
CA PHE A 251 -3.09 -5.71 -18.65
C PHE A 251 -3.72 -5.12 -19.92
N LYS A 252 -2.93 -4.43 -20.77
CA LYS A 252 -3.39 -3.78 -22.00
C LYS A 252 -4.56 -2.83 -21.77
N GLU A 253 -4.54 -2.13 -20.65
CA GLU A 253 -5.57 -1.17 -20.27
C GLU A 253 -5.56 0.03 -21.22
N GLN A 254 -6.74 0.60 -21.52
CA GLN A 254 -6.88 1.69 -22.50
C GLN A 254 -6.44 3.03 -21.93
N GLY A 255 -6.06 3.97 -22.82
CA GLY A 255 -5.75 5.35 -22.45
C GLY A 255 -4.31 5.58 -21.97
N LEU A 256 -3.34 4.85 -22.57
CA LEU A 256 -1.91 4.89 -22.22
C LEU A 256 -1.37 6.30 -21.94
N LYS A 257 -1.47 7.22 -22.90
CA LYS A 257 -0.86 8.55 -22.77
C LYS A 257 -1.43 9.33 -21.59
N ARG A 258 -2.75 9.30 -21.42
CA ARG A 258 -3.44 10.02 -20.33
C ARG A 258 -3.08 9.45 -18.97
N ARG A 259 -3.14 8.11 -18.81
CA ARG A 259 -2.86 7.45 -17.52
C ARG A 259 -1.40 7.60 -17.11
N LEU A 260 -0.49 7.52 -18.07
CA LEU A 260 0.93 7.77 -17.81
C LEU A 260 1.19 9.25 -17.45
N ALA A 261 0.56 10.19 -18.16
CA ALA A 261 0.64 11.60 -17.79
C ALA A 261 0.09 11.86 -16.39
N ALA A 262 -1.08 11.30 -16.06
CA ALA A 262 -1.64 11.39 -14.70
C ALA A 262 -0.70 10.80 -13.64
N ALA A 263 -0.10 9.63 -13.90
CA ALA A 263 0.84 9.00 -12.98
C ALA A 263 2.10 9.84 -12.75
N ILE A 264 2.63 10.48 -13.80
CA ILE A 264 3.77 11.40 -13.70
C ILE A 264 3.40 12.65 -12.89
N ILE A 265 2.24 13.25 -13.16
CA ILE A 265 1.76 14.44 -12.41
C ILE A 265 1.57 14.09 -10.94
N LEU A 266 0.92 12.95 -10.63
CA LEU A 266 0.75 12.45 -9.27
C LEU A 266 2.08 12.22 -8.58
N PHE A 267 3.02 11.56 -9.26
CA PHE A 267 4.36 11.32 -8.71
C PHE A 267 5.07 12.63 -8.37
N ILE A 268 5.05 13.62 -9.28
CA ILE A 268 5.66 14.95 -9.06
C ILE A 268 5.00 15.63 -7.86
N GLY A 269 3.67 15.64 -7.79
CA GLY A 269 2.94 16.28 -6.70
C GLY A 269 3.21 15.64 -5.34
N VAL A 270 3.20 14.31 -5.25
CA VAL A 270 3.51 13.59 -4.01
C VAL A 270 4.97 13.75 -3.63
N PHE A 271 5.89 13.66 -4.60
CA PHE A 271 7.31 13.88 -4.36
C PHE A 271 7.57 15.28 -3.77
N LEU A 272 6.96 16.32 -4.35
CA LEU A 272 7.08 17.67 -3.82
C LEU A 272 6.48 17.80 -2.42
N LEU A 273 5.29 17.23 -2.19
CA LEU A 273 4.62 17.28 -0.88
C LEU A 273 5.50 16.67 0.22
N GLU A 274 6.03 15.48 -0.01
CA GLU A 274 6.89 14.77 0.94
C GLU A 274 8.25 15.47 1.14
N TYR A 275 8.75 16.16 0.10
CA TYR A 275 10.03 16.88 0.18
C TYR A 275 9.94 18.19 0.98
N VAL A 276 8.77 18.85 0.98
CA VAL A 276 8.58 20.15 1.64
C VAL A 276 7.83 20.07 2.97
N SER A 277 7.27 18.88 3.34
CA SER A 277 6.61 18.62 4.63
C SER A 277 7.63 18.27 5.72
#